data_76e26e080304a7817f52dfde3ef754d1
#
_entry.id   76e26e080304a7817f52dfde3ef754d1
#
_cell.length_a   1.000
_cell.length_b   1.000
_cell.length_c   1.000
_cell.angle_alpha   90.00
_cell.angle_beta   90.00
_cell.angle_gamma   90.00
#
_symmetry.space_group_name_H-M   'P 1'
#
loop_
_entity.id
_entity.type
_entity.pdbx_description
1 polymer ?
#
loop_
_entity_poly.entity_id
_entity_poly.type
_entity_poly.pdbx_seq_one_letter_code
_entity_poly.pdbx_strand_id
1 'polypeptide(L)'
;MAETVTLQPITEEMIAELWSISYGPKADLEWKKWDGPYFQDPMLTWEEFRTGFGASCIDNPLRKAISYQGRIVGIATAYWEDNTLQQWLEFGIAIYDASLWNQGIGSQAIRQWINELFESQPHIQRVGYTTWSGNHRMMKLGEKLGMTKEAQIRKVRFWEGTYYDSIKYGILREEWAQQK
;
A
#
# COMPACT_ATOMS: atom_id res chain seq x y z
N MET A 1 7.20 -26.18 0.82
CA MET A 1 6.05 -25.44 1.41
C MET A 1 5.95 -24.11 0.67
N ALA A 2 4.75 -23.73 0.24
CA ALA A 2 4.57 -22.45 -0.40
C ALA A 2 4.99 -21.34 0.59
N GLU A 3 5.82 -20.43 0.14
CA GLU A 3 6.26 -19.29 0.94
C GLU A 3 5.05 -18.38 1.16
N THR A 4 4.62 -18.27 2.40
CA THR A 4 3.35 -17.64 2.76
C THR A 4 3.56 -16.17 3.08
N VAL A 5 2.83 -15.31 2.37
CA VAL A 5 2.66 -13.90 2.71
C VAL A 5 1.54 -13.79 3.74
N THR A 6 1.75 -13.04 4.81
CA THR A 6 0.74 -12.79 5.84
C THR A 6 0.65 -11.31 6.17
N LEU A 7 -0.56 -10.88 6.54
CA LEU A 7 -0.81 -9.56 7.13
C LEU A 7 -1.01 -9.71 8.64
N GLN A 8 -0.38 -8.84 9.41
CA GLN A 8 -0.50 -8.88 10.86
C GLN A 8 -0.65 -7.49 11.46
N PRO A 9 -1.38 -7.35 12.58
CA PRO A 9 -1.46 -6.09 13.30
C PRO A 9 -0.06 -5.57 13.65
N ILE A 10 0.12 -4.27 13.60
CA ILE A 10 1.39 -3.64 13.97
C ILE A 10 1.38 -3.37 15.46
N THR A 11 2.34 -3.93 16.16
CA THR A 11 2.56 -3.70 17.60
C THR A 11 3.70 -2.71 17.84
N GLU A 12 3.80 -2.23 19.06
CA GLU A 12 4.89 -1.29 19.44
C GLU A 12 6.28 -1.88 19.18
N GLU A 13 6.47 -3.18 19.42
CA GLU A 13 7.75 -3.86 19.20
C GLU A 13 8.18 -3.91 17.73
N MET A 14 7.22 -3.83 16.80
CA MET A 14 7.50 -3.88 15.36
C MET A 14 7.95 -2.54 14.78
N ILE A 15 7.73 -1.43 15.49
CA ILE A 15 7.97 -0.08 14.95
C ILE A 15 9.44 0.14 14.58
N ALA A 16 10.35 -0.36 15.40
CA ALA A 16 11.79 -0.22 15.14
C ALA A 16 12.22 -0.99 13.89
N GLU A 17 11.69 -2.20 13.68
CA GLU A 17 11.98 -2.99 12.50
C GLU A 17 11.39 -2.33 11.24
N LEU A 18 10.13 -1.86 11.30
CA LEU A 18 9.48 -1.13 10.21
C LEU A 18 10.28 0.11 9.80
N TRP A 19 10.74 0.91 10.75
CA TRP A 19 11.60 2.05 10.46
C TRP A 19 12.92 1.61 9.83
N SER A 20 13.54 0.58 10.38
CA SER A 20 14.84 0.08 9.91
C SER A 20 14.81 -0.32 8.44
N ILE A 21 13.75 -1.00 7.98
CA ILE A 21 13.62 -1.47 6.59
C ILE A 21 13.11 -0.38 5.65
N SER A 22 12.41 0.64 6.14
CA SER A 22 11.84 1.72 5.31
C SER A 22 12.73 2.94 5.19
N TYR A 23 13.33 3.39 6.29
CA TYR A 23 14.11 4.64 6.37
C TYR A 23 15.46 4.48 7.08
N GLY A 24 15.76 3.31 7.62
CA GLY A 24 17.00 3.07 8.37
C GLY A 24 18.25 3.19 7.51
N PRO A 25 19.43 3.25 8.14
CA PRO A 25 20.71 3.47 7.44
C PRO A 25 21.06 2.40 6.39
N LYS A 26 20.46 1.22 6.50
CA LYS A 26 20.65 0.08 5.57
C LYS A 26 19.40 -0.23 4.74
N ALA A 27 18.38 0.64 4.80
CA ALA A 27 17.15 0.45 4.05
C ALA A 27 17.41 0.51 2.54
N ASP A 28 16.72 -0.34 1.80
CA ASP A 28 16.61 -0.21 0.35
C ASP A 28 15.60 0.90 0.05
N LEU A 29 16.07 1.99 -0.52
CA LEU A 29 15.25 3.17 -0.81
C LEU A 29 14.65 3.17 -2.21
N GLU A 30 14.77 2.08 -2.95
CA GLU A 30 14.22 1.98 -4.30
C GLU A 30 12.69 2.22 -4.31
N TRP A 31 11.98 1.78 -3.27
CA TRP A 31 10.55 1.99 -3.13
C TRP A 31 10.11 3.46 -3.21
N LYS A 32 10.93 4.40 -2.73
CA LYS A 32 10.63 5.83 -2.75
C LYS A 32 10.52 6.41 -4.16
N LYS A 33 11.16 5.80 -5.14
CA LYS A 33 11.07 6.22 -6.55
C LYS A 33 9.72 5.90 -7.18
N TRP A 34 8.94 5.03 -6.58
CA TRP A 34 7.65 4.56 -7.09
C TRP A 34 6.47 5.09 -6.29
N ASP A 35 6.69 5.47 -5.04
CA ASP A 35 5.68 5.96 -4.11
C ASP A 35 5.52 7.49 -4.20
N GLY A 36 4.97 7.96 -5.33
CA GLY A 36 4.71 9.38 -5.54
C GLY A 36 5.93 10.28 -5.37
N PRO A 37 7.06 10.05 -6.09
CA PRO A 37 8.32 10.76 -5.85
C PRO A 37 8.20 12.28 -6.05
N TYR A 38 7.21 12.72 -6.79
CA TYR A 38 6.89 14.13 -7.01
C TYR A 38 6.40 14.85 -5.74
N PHE A 39 5.98 14.14 -4.71
CA PHE A 39 5.68 14.75 -3.41
C PHE A 39 6.94 15.11 -2.62
N GLN A 40 8.07 14.49 -2.95
CA GLN A 40 9.36 14.71 -2.29
C GLN A 40 9.28 14.49 -0.77
N ASP A 41 8.54 13.45 -0.37
CA ASP A 41 8.37 13.10 1.04
C ASP A 41 9.72 12.90 1.73
N PRO A 42 9.93 13.48 2.92
CA PRO A 42 11.21 13.45 3.59
C PRO A 42 11.58 12.04 4.07
N MET A 43 12.87 11.82 4.26
CA MET A 43 13.37 10.69 5.03
C MET A 43 13.07 10.93 6.51
N LEU A 44 12.34 9.99 7.13
CA LEU A 44 12.01 10.10 8.54
C LEU A 44 13.15 9.57 9.42
N THR A 45 13.59 10.38 10.37
CA THR A 45 14.44 9.92 11.46
C THR A 45 13.69 8.93 12.34
N TRP A 46 14.42 8.18 13.17
CA TRP A 46 13.77 7.27 14.13
C TRP A 46 12.77 8.01 15.03
N GLU A 47 13.14 9.18 15.54
CA GLU A 47 12.28 9.97 16.43
C GLU A 47 11.01 10.45 15.73
N GLU A 48 11.13 10.98 14.51
CA GLU A 48 9.98 11.41 13.70
C GLU A 48 9.06 10.23 13.34
N PHE A 49 9.64 9.09 12.99
CA PHE A 49 8.86 7.90 12.66
C PHE A 49 8.12 7.36 13.89
N ARG A 50 8.83 7.13 15.01
CA ARG A 50 8.22 6.53 16.20
C ARG A 50 7.16 7.39 16.87
N THR A 51 7.27 8.73 16.77
CA THR A 51 6.27 9.66 17.33
C THR A 51 5.17 10.05 16.35
N GLY A 52 5.38 9.85 15.07
CA GLY A 52 4.45 10.19 13.99
C GLY A 52 3.83 8.95 13.36
N PHE A 53 4.29 8.62 12.14
CA PHE A 53 3.71 7.54 11.34
C PHE A 53 3.73 6.19 12.05
N GLY A 54 4.85 5.81 12.66
CA GLY A 54 4.97 4.56 13.39
C GLY A 54 3.95 4.44 14.52
N ALA A 55 3.84 5.48 15.37
CA ALA A 55 2.83 5.52 16.43
C ALA A 55 1.41 5.38 15.88
N SER A 56 1.11 5.99 14.73
CA SER A 56 -0.21 5.91 14.09
C SER A 56 -0.57 4.52 13.56
N CYS A 57 0.42 3.64 13.42
CA CYS A 57 0.22 2.26 12.94
C CYS A 57 -0.13 1.28 14.06
N ILE A 58 0.21 1.57 15.32
CA ILE A 58 0.03 0.65 16.45
C ILE A 58 -1.46 0.41 16.67
N ASP A 59 -1.85 -0.87 16.71
CA ASP A 59 -3.24 -1.31 16.90
C ASP A 59 -4.27 -0.64 15.96
N ASN A 60 -3.80 -0.12 14.84
CA ASN A 60 -4.66 0.52 13.85
C ASN A 60 -5.19 -0.53 12.85
N PRO A 61 -6.51 -0.77 12.78
CA PRO A 61 -7.08 -1.77 11.89
C PRO A 61 -6.87 -1.45 10.39
N LEU A 62 -6.56 -0.20 10.06
CA LEU A 62 -6.26 0.24 8.69
C LEU A 62 -4.75 0.25 8.38
N ARG A 63 -3.94 -0.41 9.21
CA ARG A 63 -2.48 -0.57 9.05
C ARG A 63 -2.08 -1.99 9.39
N LYS A 64 -1.38 -2.67 8.48
CA LYS A 64 -0.89 -4.03 8.70
C LYS A 64 0.57 -4.14 8.26
N ALA A 65 1.36 -4.87 9.02
CA ALA A 65 2.67 -5.30 8.57
C ALA A 65 2.50 -6.45 7.58
N ILE A 66 3.26 -6.42 6.50
CA ILE A 66 3.36 -7.51 5.54
C ILE A 66 4.57 -8.35 5.93
N SER A 67 4.34 -9.62 6.21
CA SER A 67 5.39 -10.58 6.53
C SER A 67 5.54 -11.61 5.42
N TYR A 68 6.78 -11.97 5.15
CA TYR A 68 7.17 -12.99 4.20
C TYR A 68 8.33 -13.81 4.79
N GLN A 69 8.22 -15.13 4.80
CA GLN A 69 9.20 -16.02 5.42
C GLN A 69 9.54 -15.64 6.88
N GLY A 70 8.52 -15.24 7.65
CA GLY A 70 8.67 -14.89 9.07
C GLY A 70 9.35 -13.53 9.34
N ARG A 71 9.59 -12.71 8.31
CA ARG A 71 10.17 -11.37 8.45
C ARG A 71 9.20 -10.31 7.95
N ILE A 72 9.21 -9.14 8.56
CA ILE A 72 8.49 -7.98 8.07
C ILE A 72 9.20 -7.48 6.81
N VAL A 73 8.45 -7.33 5.71
CA VAL A 73 8.97 -6.89 4.40
C VAL A 73 8.27 -5.63 3.87
N GLY A 74 7.20 -5.21 4.50
CA GLY A 74 6.44 -4.07 4.02
C GLY A 74 5.24 -3.73 4.89
N ILE A 75 4.39 -2.88 4.36
CA ILE A 75 3.19 -2.37 5.01
C ILE A 75 2.03 -2.32 4.03
N ALA A 76 0.84 -2.67 4.53
CA ALA A 76 -0.44 -2.39 3.87
C ALA A 76 -1.18 -1.34 4.69
N THR A 77 -1.72 -0.35 4.01
CA THR A 77 -2.41 0.80 4.64
C THR A 77 -3.77 1.00 4.00
N ALA A 78 -4.69 1.67 4.71
CA ALA A 78 -5.91 2.18 4.14
C ALA A 78 -6.28 3.51 4.78
N TYR A 79 -7.05 4.31 4.07
CA TYR A 79 -7.50 5.62 4.51
C TYR A 79 -8.83 5.99 3.85
N TRP A 80 -9.60 6.82 4.54
CA TRP A 80 -10.85 7.34 4.04
C TRP A 80 -10.60 8.57 3.17
N GLU A 81 -10.93 8.49 1.89
CA GLU A 81 -10.81 9.61 0.95
C GLU A 81 -11.86 10.69 1.23
N ASP A 82 -12.99 10.30 1.78
CA ASP A 82 -14.15 11.14 2.10
C ASP A 82 -14.29 11.45 3.60
N ASN A 83 -13.22 11.27 4.39
CA ASN A 83 -13.12 11.59 5.81
C ASN A 83 -14.26 10.97 6.66
N THR A 84 -15.19 11.79 7.13
CA THR A 84 -16.25 11.38 8.06
C THR A 84 -17.38 10.59 7.42
N LEU A 85 -17.52 10.63 6.09
CA LEU A 85 -18.58 9.87 5.39
C LEU A 85 -18.28 8.36 5.40
N GLN A 86 -17.01 7.98 5.36
CA GLN A 86 -16.55 6.60 5.46
C GLN A 86 -17.22 5.64 4.46
N GLN A 87 -17.41 6.12 3.21
CA GLN A 87 -17.91 5.31 2.09
C GLN A 87 -16.82 5.03 1.05
N TRP A 88 -15.78 5.85 1.02
CA TRP A 88 -14.73 5.79 0.03
C TRP A 88 -13.39 5.42 0.67
N LEU A 89 -13.08 4.13 0.66
CA LEU A 89 -11.84 3.58 1.22
C LEU A 89 -10.81 3.34 0.13
N GLU A 90 -9.65 3.94 0.28
CA GLU A 90 -8.48 3.71 -0.56
C GLU A 90 -7.41 2.97 0.24
N PHE A 91 -6.62 2.14 -0.42
CA PHE A 91 -5.51 1.43 0.20
C PHE A 91 -4.17 1.76 -0.46
N GLY A 92 -3.10 1.48 0.24
CA GLY A 92 -1.73 1.53 -0.24
C GLY A 92 -0.96 0.29 0.16
N ILE A 93 0.14 0.06 -0.53
CA ILE A 93 1.06 -1.04 -0.23
C ILE A 93 2.49 -0.58 -0.51
N ALA A 94 3.41 -0.96 0.37
CA ALA A 94 4.84 -0.84 0.12
C ALA A 94 5.55 -2.13 0.51
N ILE A 95 6.34 -2.69 -0.40
CA ILE A 95 7.34 -3.73 -0.14
C ILE A 95 8.69 -3.02 -0.22
N TYR A 96 9.38 -2.96 0.91
CA TYR A 96 10.56 -2.10 1.05
C TYR A 96 11.84 -2.67 0.43
N ASP A 97 11.93 -3.98 0.26
CA ASP A 97 13.06 -4.65 -0.38
C ASP A 97 12.76 -4.91 -1.86
N ALA A 98 13.44 -4.21 -2.76
CA ALA A 98 13.24 -4.34 -4.19
C ALA A 98 13.59 -5.74 -4.73
N SER A 99 14.46 -6.49 -4.05
CA SER A 99 14.79 -7.86 -4.43
C SER A 99 13.59 -8.83 -4.33
N LEU A 100 12.58 -8.47 -3.54
CA LEU A 100 11.34 -9.24 -3.36
C LEU A 100 10.25 -8.88 -4.39
N TRP A 101 10.48 -7.89 -5.23
CA TRP A 101 9.49 -7.49 -6.22
C TRP A 101 9.37 -8.50 -7.37
N ASN A 102 8.20 -8.50 -8.02
CA ASN A 102 7.86 -9.42 -9.12
C ASN A 102 7.81 -10.91 -8.74
N GLN A 103 7.80 -11.23 -7.43
CA GLN A 103 7.67 -12.59 -6.91
C GLN A 103 6.25 -12.93 -6.46
N GLY A 104 5.29 -12.06 -6.73
CA GLY A 104 3.89 -12.26 -6.35
C GLY A 104 3.54 -11.87 -4.92
N ILE A 105 4.49 -11.40 -4.13
CA ILE A 105 4.29 -11.01 -2.72
C ILE A 105 3.25 -9.89 -2.62
N GLY A 106 3.41 -8.83 -3.42
CA GLY A 106 2.46 -7.71 -3.42
C GLY A 106 1.04 -8.13 -3.81
N SER A 107 0.87 -9.00 -4.81
CA SER A 107 -0.46 -9.48 -5.21
C SER A 107 -1.12 -10.35 -4.14
N GLN A 108 -0.36 -11.19 -3.45
CA GLN A 108 -0.85 -11.98 -2.33
C GLN A 108 -1.27 -11.09 -1.15
N ALA A 109 -0.44 -10.10 -0.80
CA ALA A 109 -0.73 -9.16 0.26
C ALA A 109 -2.00 -8.35 -0.04
N ILE A 110 -2.14 -7.81 -1.26
CA ILE A 110 -3.33 -7.03 -1.62
C ILE A 110 -4.59 -7.88 -1.66
N ARG A 111 -4.54 -9.14 -2.12
CA ARG A 111 -5.70 -10.04 -2.04
C ARG A 111 -6.20 -10.21 -0.61
N GLN A 112 -5.29 -10.48 0.32
CA GLN A 112 -5.63 -10.58 1.73
C GLN A 112 -6.17 -9.26 2.27
N TRP A 113 -5.53 -8.15 1.91
CA TRP A 113 -5.93 -6.82 2.38
C TRP A 113 -7.33 -6.43 1.90
N ILE A 114 -7.65 -6.62 0.63
CA ILE A 114 -9.01 -6.37 0.10
C ILE A 114 -10.05 -7.23 0.85
N ASN A 115 -9.76 -8.51 1.11
CA ASN A 115 -10.63 -9.37 1.90
C ASN A 115 -10.87 -8.78 3.30
N GLU A 116 -9.79 -8.45 4.03
CA GLU A 116 -9.89 -7.89 5.38
C GLU A 116 -10.65 -6.55 5.40
N LEU A 117 -10.41 -5.67 4.42
CA LEU A 117 -11.09 -4.40 4.32
C LEU A 117 -12.60 -4.58 4.09
N PHE A 118 -13.01 -5.46 3.19
CA PHE A 118 -14.43 -5.75 2.98
C PHE A 118 -15.09 -6.47 4.17
N GLU A 119 -14.37 -7.33 4.87
CA GLU A 119 -14.87 -8.02 6.07
C GLU A 119 -15.02 -7.06 7.25
N SER A 120 -14.01 -6.22 7.50
CA SER A 120 -14.01 -5.27 8.62
C SER A 120 -14.90 -4.06 8.40
N GLN A 121 -15.21 -3.74 7.13
CA GLN A 121 -16.05 -2.59 6.75
C GLN A 121 -17.26 -3.07 5.92
N PRO A 122 -18.25 -3.72 6.54
CA PRO A 122 -19.33 -4.36 5.79
C PRO A 122 -20.25 -3.38 5.05
N HIS A 123 -20.22 -2.10 5.37
CA HIS A 123 -21.05 -1.06 4.76
C HIS A 123 -20.47 -0.51 3.45
N ILE A 124 -19.16 -0.65 3.18
CA ILE A 124 -18.56 -0.13 1.94
C ILE A 124 -18.84 -1.05 0.76
N GLN A 125 -19.02 -0.45 -0.42
CA GLN A 125 -19.26 -1.17 -1.66
C GLN A 125 -18.06 -1.21 -2.59
N ARG A 126 -17.00 -0.46 -2.28
CA ARG A 126 -15.82 -0.31 -3.12
C ARG A 126 -14.56 -0.17 -2.27
N VAL A 127 -13.48 -0.76 -2.72
CA VAL A 127 -12.11 -0.41 -2.32
C VAL A 127 -11.29 -0.09 -3.57
N GLY A 128 -10.29 0.75 -3.43
CA GLY A 128 -9.42 1.09 -4.54
C GLY A 128 -8.10 1.68 -4.09
N TYR A 129 -7.30 2.12 -5.05
CA TYR A 129 -6.06 2.82 -4.80
C TYR A 129 -5.78 3.85 -5.88
N THR A 130 -4.96 4.82 -5.53
CA THR A 130 -4.45 5.82 -6.46
C THR A 130 -2.96 5.59 -6.66
N THR A 131 -2.54 5.63 -7.91
CA THR A 131 -1.13 5.60 -8.32
C THR A 131 -0.88 6.65 -9.40
N TRP A 132 0.26 6.60 -10.04
CA TRP A 132 0.60 7.49 -11.13
C TRP A 132 1.10 6.71 -12.34
N SER A 133 1.03 7.31 -13.52
CA SER A 133 1.36 6.60 -14.78
C SER A 133 2.83 6.18 -14.90
N GLY A 134 3.70 6.68 -14.02
CA GLY A 134 5.08 6.21 -13.89
C GLY A 134 5.21 4.90 -13.13
N ASN A 135 4.22 4.53 -12.33
CA ASN A 135 4.24 3.29 -11.55
C ASN A 135 3.57 2.14 -12.29
N HIS A 136 4.26 1.62 -13.32
CA HIS A 136 3.75 0.53 -14.16
C HIS A 136 3.45 -0.74 -13.37
N ARG A 137 4.19 -1.01 -12.28
CA ARG A 137 3.97 -2.21 -11.44
C ARG A 137 2.63 -2.17 -10.73
N MET A 138 2.28 -1.04 -10.13
CA MET A 138 0.96 -0.88 -9.49
C MET A 138 -0.18 -0.95 -10.49
N MET A 139 -0.01 -0.37 -11.69
CA MET A 139 -1.02 -0.47 -12.75
C MET A 139 -1.24 -1.93 -13.16
N LYS A 140 -0.17 -2.67 -13.47
CA LYS A 140 -0.26 -4.10 -13.81
C LYS A 140 -0.83 -4.95 -12.68
N LEU A 141 -0.54 -4.59 -11.44
CA LEU A 141 -1.05 -5.30 -10.27
C LEU A 141 -2.57 -5.15 -10.15
N GLY A 142 -3.12 -3.94 -10.35
CA GLY A 142 -4.56 -3.71 -10.40
C GLY A 142 -5.24 -4.52 -11.50
N GLU A 143 -4.69 -4.51 -12.70
CA GLU A 143 -5.19 -5.29 -13.84
C GLU A 143 -5.18 -6.79 -13.53
N LYS A 144 -4.08 -7.31 -12.97
CA LYS A 144 -3.96 -8.72 -12.58
C LYS A 144 -4.97 -9.14 -11.50
N LEU A 145 -5.37 -8.22 -10.64
CA LEU A 145 -6.36 -8.45 -9.60
C LEU A 145 -7.81 -8.26 -10.07
N GLY A 146 -8.00 -7.97 -11.36
CA GLY A 146 -9.33 -7.74 -11.93
C GLY A 146 -9.96 -6.42 -11.52
N MET A 147 -9.14 -5.45 -11.08
CA MET A 147 -9.62 -4.11 -10.74
C MET A 147 -9.85 -3.29 -12.00
N THR A 148 -10.81 -2.40 -11.95
CA THR A 148 -11.14 -1.47 -13.04
C THR A 148 -10.30 -0.20 -12.92
N LYS A 149 -9.69 0.25 -14.02
CA LYS A 149 -9.15 1.61 -14.10
C LYS A 149 -10.31 2.59 -14.16
N GLU A 150 -10.58 3.27 -13.08
CA GLU A 150 -11.74 4.15 -12.92
C GLU A 150 -11.46 5.59 -13.34
N ALA A 151 -10.21 6.03 -13.26
CA ALA A 151 -9.82 7.39 -13.65
C ALA A 151 -8.38 7.46 -14.15
N GLN A 152 -8.19 8.39 -15.09
CA GLN A 152 -6.88 8.84 -15.54
C GLN A 152 -6.94 10.36 -15.69
N ILE A 153 -6.36 11.07 -14.71
CA ILE A 153 -6.32 12.52 -14.69
C ILE A 153 -4.99 12.94 -15.27
N ARG A 154 -5.06 13.49 -16.48
CA ARG A 154 -3.87 13.72 -17.32
C ARG A 154 -3.01 14.88 -16.83
N LYS A 155 -1.66 14.69 -16.84
CA LYS A 155 -0.63 15.73 -16.63
C LYS A 155 -0.76 16.51 -15.32
N VAL A 156 -1.20 15.85 -14.25
CA VAL A 156 -1.36 16.46 -12.92
C VAL A 156 -0.18 16.15 -11.98
N ARG A 157 0.78 15.35 -12.45
CA ARG A 157 2.01 15.04 -11.72
C ARG A 157 3.22 15.44 -12.57
N PHE A 158 4.16 16.16 -11.99
CA PHE A 158 5.39 16.58 -12.66
C PHE A 158 6.60 16.05 -11.90
N TRP A 159 7.46 15.29 -12.58
CA TRP A 159 8.65 14.73 -11.99
C TRP A 159 9.78 14.63 -13.02
N GLU A 160 10.98 15.13 -12.65
CA GLU A 160 12.18 15.05 -13.49
C GLU A 160 11.94 15.49 -14.95
N GLY A 161 11.28 16.63 -15.13
CA GLY A 161 11.03 17.22 -16.45
C GLY A 161 9.89 16.58 -17.24
N THR A 162 9.18 15.61 -16.70
CA THR A 162 8.10 14.87 -17.37
C THR A 162 6.77 15.04 -16.64
N TYR A 163 5.68 15.20 -17.40
CA TYR A 163 4.32 15.15 -16.87
C TYR A 163 3.76 13.74 -16.89
N TYR A 164 3.17 13.35 -15.79
CA TYR A 164 2.51 12.06 -15.58
C TYR A 164 1.05 12.26 -15.19
N ASP A 165 0.29 11.20 -15.31
CA ASP A 165 -1.12 11.16 -14.97
C ASP A 165 -1.34 10.58 -13.58
N SER A 166 -2.41 11.00 -12.90
CA SER A 166 -2.92 10.30 -11.72
C SER A 166 -3.88 9.21 -12.17
N ILE A 167 -3.68 8.00 -11.68
CA ILE A 167 -4.42 6.81 -12.08
C ILE A 167 -5.15 6.24 -10.87
N LYS A 168 -6.45 5.95 -11.02
CA LYS A 168 -7.25 5.29 -10.00
C LYS A 168 -7.72 3.91 -10.46
N TYR A 169 -7.55 2.93 -9.59
CA TYR A 169 -8.11 1.59 -9.74
C TYR A 169 -9.08 1.31 -8.60
N GLY A 170 -10.16 0.62 -8.90
CA GLY A 170 -11.15 0.23 -7.90
C GLY A 170 -11.78 -1.12 -8.22
N ILE A 171 -12.34 -1.74 -7.19
CA ILE A 171 -13.13 -2.96 -7.32
C ILE A 171 -14.35 -2.88 -6.41
N LEU A 172 -15.50 -3.30 -6.94
CA LEU A 172 -16.74 -3.36 -6.17
C LEU A 172 -16.78 -4.64 -5.32
N ARG A 173 -17.48 -4.59 -4.21
CA ARG A 173 -17.70 -5.75 -3.33
C ARG A 173 -18.25 -6.94 -4.09
N GLU A 174 -19.24 -6.73 -4.94
CA GLU A 174 -19.87 -7.78 -5.76
C GLU A 174 -18.91 -8.37 -6.80
N GLU A 175 -18.08 -7.55 -7.43
CA GLU A 175 -17.04 -8.00 -8.38
C GLU A 175 -15.99 -8.85 -7.67
N TRP A 176 -15.55 -8.42 -6.48
CA TRP A 176 -14.60 -9.17 -5.67
C TRP A 176 -15.15 -10.52 -5.21
N ALA A 177 -16.42 -10.56 -4.81
CA ALA A 177 -17.08 -11.80 -4.41
C ALA A 177 -17.16 -12.84 -5.54
N GLN A 178 -17.24 -12.41 -6.80
CA GLN A 178 -17.26 -13.30 -7.97
C GLN A 178 -15.88 -13.91 -8.30
N GLN A 179 -14.81 -13.41 -7.72
CA GLN A 179 -13.45 -13.91 -7.95
C GLN A 179 -13.03 -15.01 -6.95
N LYS A 180 -13.87 -15.35 -5.99
CA LYS A 180 -13.61 -16.37 -4.95
C LYS A 180 -13.91 -17.78 -5.42
#